data_ba06a4d66ff478aa4f761de238f96b1c
#
_entry.id   ba06a4d66ff478aa4f761de238f96b1c
#
_cell.length_a   1.000
_cell.length_b   1.000
_cell.length_c   1.000
_cell.angle_alpha   90.00
_cell.angle_beta   90.00
_cell.angle_gamma   90.00
#
_symmetry.space_group_name_H-M   'P 1'
#
loop_
_entity.id
_entity.type
_entity.pdbx_description
1 polymer ?
#
loop_
_entity_poly.entity_id
_entity_poly.type
_entity_poly.pdbx_seq_one_letter_code
_entity_poly.pdbx_strand_id
1 'polypeptide(L)'
;TVKELVTFSGRGLEPFRGFPQFYRSLPRLLAARPECHVLIMASERQGSDQAVSLERLREEVPVDPRRVHFVGFRPYEEYRLLLRASTVHVYFTAPFALSAGLFESMSCGCLLVSSDTEPVREVVRHGENGFLCDFWDYGMLADITAELLARSDAMGPVRAAARQRIVEEYNLKVQIPRHLNLLLSAYADWKKARWTS
;
A
#
# COMPACT_ATOMS: atom_id res chain seq x y z
N THR A 1 -22.52 -1.84 10.95
CA THR A 1 -21.22 -2.53 10.82
C THR A 1 -20.87 -2.59 9.34
N VAL A 2 -19.73 -2.02 8.95
CA VAL A 2 -19.23 -2.11 7.57
C VAL A 2 -18.67 -3.52 7.37
N LYS A 3 -19.16 -4.23 6.35
CA LYS A 3 -18.74 -5.61 6.04
C LYS A 3 -17.56 -5.64 5.07
N GLU A 4 -17.47 -4.68 4.17
CA GLU A 4 -16.45 -4.57 3.14
C GLU A 4 -15.78 -3.22 3.23
N LEU A 5 -14.54 -3.20 3.70
CA LEU A 5 -13.76 -1.99 3.86
C LEU A 5 -12.51 -2.06 2.99
N VAL A 6 -12.44 -1.19 1.98
CA VAL A 6 -11.22 -0.95 1.21
C VAL A 6 -10.48 0.23 1.80
N THR A 7 -9.19 0.09 2.01
CA THR A 7 -8.35 1.17 2.55
C THR A 7 -7.24 1.55 1.60
N PHE A 8 -6.91 2.83 1.59
CA PHE A 8 -5.74 3.41 0.93
C PHE A 8 -5.01 4.31 1.93
N SER A 9 -3.69 4.28 1.92
CA SER A 9 -2.89 5.15 2.80
C SER A 9 -1.74 5.83 2.06
N GLY A 10 -1.47 7.08 2.44
CA GLY A 10 -0.37 7.88 1.91
C GLY A 10 -0.10 9.10 2.77
N ARG A 11 1.05 9.76 2.59
CA ARG A 11 1.31 11.06 3.23
C ARG A 11 0.41 12.13 2.63
N GLY A 12 0.21 12.07 1.33
CA GLY A 12 -0.60 12.97 0.55
C GLY A 12 -1.23 12.24 -0.63
N LEU A 13 -1.79 13.00 -1.56
CA LEU A 13 -2.49 12.52 -2.74
C LEU A 13 -1.56 12.53 -3.97
N GLU A 14 -0.31 12.05 -3.80
CA GLU A 14 0.70 12.14 -4.83
C GLU A 14 0.43 11.19 -6.01
N PRO A 15 0.63 11.65 -7.27
CA PRO A 15 0.44 10.83 -8.47
C PRO A 15 1.33 9.58 -8.48
N PHE A 16 2.60 9.71 -8.09
CA PHE A 16 3.55 8.61 -8.05
C PHE A 16 3.24 7.57 -6.96
N ARG A 17 2.38 7.91 -5.98
CA ARG A 17 1.81 6.99 -4.99
C ARG A 17 0.50 6.36 -5.45
N GLY A 18 0.12 6.56 -6.70
CA GLY A 18 -1.02 5.93 -7.35
C GLY A 18 -2.37 6.38 -6.85
N PHE A 19 -2.46 7.51 -6.12
CA PHE A 19 -3.75 8.01 -5.65
C PHE A 19 -4.74 8.29 -6.79
N PRO A 20 -4.36 8.94 -7.91
CA PRO A 20 -5.28 9.17 -9.02
C PRO A 20 -5.79 7.86 -9.64
N GLN A 21 -4.95 6.85 -9.78
CA GLN A 21 -5.33 5.54 -10.30
C GLN A 21 -6.31 4.84 -9.36
N PHE A 22 -6.00 4.85 -8.06
CA PHE A 22 -6.90 4.34 -7.05
C PHE A 22 -8.25 5.06 -7.07
N TYR A 23 -8.26 6.39 -7.10
CA TYR A 23 -9.50 7.15 -7.09
C TYR A 23 -10.35 6.89 -8.36
N ARG A 24 -9.72 6.79 -9.54
CA ARG A 24 -10.38 6.44 -10.80
C ARG A 24 -10.95 5.03 -10.83
N SER A 25 -10.45 4.12 -10.01
CA SER A 25 -11.00 2.76 -9.88
C SER A 25 -12.31 2.72 -9.10
N LEU A 26 -12.58 3.72 -8.25
CA LEU A 26 -13.68 3.69 -7.29
C LEU A 26 -15.09 3.58 -7.92
N PRO A 27 -15.45 4.31 -9.00
CA PRO A 27 -16.79 4.16 -9.57
C PRO A 27 -17.10 2.71 -9.98
N ARG A 28 -16.14 2.04 -10.64
CA ARG A 28 -16.30 0.64 -11.06
C ARG A 28 -16.36 -0.30 -9.86
N LEU A 29 -15.49 -0.13 -8.89
CA LEU A 29 -15.48 -0.91 -7.64
C LEU A 29 -16.79 -0.77 -6.88
N LEU A 30 -17.25 0.47 -6.66
CA LEU A 30 -18.47 0.74 -5.91
C LEU A 30 -19.74 0.30 -6.63
N ALA A 31 -19.73 0.26 -7.97
CA ALA A 31 -20.82 -0.34 -8.76
C ALA A 31 -20.85 -1.87 -8.61
N ALA A 32 -19.69 -2.53 -8.64
CA ALA A 32 -19.57 -3.98 -8.48
C ALA A 32 -19.86 -4.45 -7.04
N ARG A 33 -19.61 -3.61 -6.03
CA ARG A 33 -19.76 -3.94 -4.60
C ARG A 33 -20.60 -2.87 -3.88
N PRO A 34 -21.93 -2.98 -3.87
CA PRO A 34 -22.84 -1.98 -3.29
C PRO A 34 -22.63 -1.71 -1.79
N GLU A 35 -22.19 -2.71 -1.01
CA GLU A 35 -21.96 -2.62 0.44
C GLU A 35 -20.53 -2.18 0.78
N CYS A 36 -19.65 -1.98 -0.21
CA CYS A 36 -18.28 -1.58 0.02
C CYS A 36 -18.17 -0.12 0.45
N HIS A 37 -17.40 0.13 1.48
CA HIS A 37 -16.93 1.43 1.89
C HIS A 37 -15.44 1.58 1.66
N VAL A 38 -15.01 2.80 1.37
CA VAL A 38 -13.61 3.14 1.10
C VAL A 38 -13.13 4.14 2.14
N LEU A 39 -11.98 3.88 2.73
CA LEU A 39 -11.35 4.76 3.71
C LEU A 39 -9.99 5.21 3.21
N ILE A 40 -9.80 6.52 3.09
CA ILE A 40 -8.57 7.14 2.58
C ILE A 40 -7.85 7.83 3.74
N MET A 41 -6.71 7.26 4.12
CA MET A 41 -5.82 7.74 5.18
C MET A 41 -4.67 8.54 4.54
N ALA A 42 -4.98 9.73 4.03
CA ALA A 42 -4.01 10.61 3.41
C ALA A 42 -4.36 12.07 3.71
N SER A 43 -3.36 12.94 3.78
CA SER A 43 -3.60 14.38 3.95
C SER A 43 -4.13 14.97 2.64
N GLU A 44 -5.25 15.68 2.72
CA GLU A 44 -5.78 16.48 1.60
C GLU A 44 -4.96 17.76 1.39
N ARG A 45 -4.14 18.16 2.37
CA ARG A 45 -3.28 19.33 2.25
C ARG A 45 -2.16 19.02 1.26
N GLN A 46 -2.06 19.82 0.23
CA GLN A 46 -0.97 19.77 -0.73
C GLN A 46 0.37 19.98 -0.02
N GLY A 47 1.13 18.91 0.12
CA GLY A 47 2.48 18.96 0.69
C GLY A 47 3.58 19.16 -0.35
N SER A 48 3.25 19.10 -1.64
CA SER A 48 4.18 19.34 -2.76
C SER A 48 3.44 19.91 -3.96
N ASP A 49 4.15 20.67 -4.80
CA ASP A 49 3.65 21.20 -6.09
C ASP A 49 3.22 20.10 -7.08
N GLN A 50 3.42 18.83 -6.71
CA GLN A 50 3.09 17.65 -7.53
C GLN A 50 1.80 16.95 -7.06
N ALA A 51 1.12 17.44 -6.00
CA ALA A 51 -0.14 16.84 -5.56
C ALA A 51 -1.23 17.10 -6.61
N VAL A 52 -2.02 16.07 -6.90
CA VAL A 52 -3.22 16.22 -7.73
C VAL A 52 -4.23 17.05 -6.96
N SER A 53 -4.84 18.05 -7.61
CA SER A 53 -5.98 18.74 -7.04
C SER A 53 -7.11 17.73 -6.82
N LEU A 54 -7.47 17.51 -5.58
CA LEU A 54 -8.56 16.59 -5.22
C LEU A 54 -9.90 17.12 -5.76
N GLU A 55 -10.09 18.44 -5.80
CA GLU A 55 -11.29 19.06 -6.33
C GLU A 55 -11.45 18.70 -7.81
N ARG A 56 -10.38 18.87 -8.61
CA ARG A 56 -10.38 18.51 -10.03
C ARG A 56 -10.64 17.01 -10.24
N LEU A 57 -10.06 16.16 -9.38
CA LEU A 57 -10.26 14.72 -9.48
C LEU A 57 -11.70 14.33 -9.10
N ARG A 58 -12.31 15.01 -8.13
CA ARG A 58 -13.72 14.83 -7.76
C ARG A 58 -14.69 15.26 -8.88
N GLU A 59 -14.34 16.32 -9.62
CA GLU A 59 -15.10 16.75 -10.81
C GLU A 59 -14.99 15.72 -11.96
N GLU A 60 -13.78 15.19 -12.20
CA GLU A 60 -13.51 14.18 -13.22
C GLU A 60 -14.18 12.84 -12.89
N VAL A 61 -14.16 12.44 -11.62
CA VAL A 61 -14.56 11.10 -11.15
C VAL A 61 -15.51 11.24 -9.96
N PRO A 62 -16.81 11.43 -10.21
CA PRO A 62 -17.79 11.53 -9.13
C PRO A 62 -17.96 10.18 -8.42
N VAL A 63 -17.88 10.21 -7.08
CA VAL A 63 -18.10 9.06 -6.21
C VAL A 63 -19.14 9.39 -5.13
N ASP A 64 -19.83 8.38 -4.60
CA ASP A 64 -20.80 8.57 -3.51
C ASP A 64 -20.05 8.95 -2.21
N PRO A 65 -20.23 10.18 -1.69
CA PRO A 65 -19.53 10.64 -0.49
C PRO A 65 -19.95 9.90 0.78
N ARG A 66 -21.09 9.19 0.75
CA ARG A 66 -21.53 8.33 1.87
C ARG A 66 -20.72 7.05 1.98
N ARG A 67 -19.98 6.71 0.94
CA ARG A 67 -19.21 5.46 0.83
C ARG A 67 -17.70 5.66 0.70
N VAL A 68 -17.24 6.89 0.40
CA VAL A 68 -15.83 7.24 0.29
C VAL A 68 -15.47 8.26 1.36
N HIS A 69 -14.64 7.85 2.32
CA HIS A 69 -14.34 8.59 3.53
C HIS A 69 -12.88 9.01 3.57
N PHE A 70 -12.64 10.32 3.58
CA PHE A 70 -11.31 10.88 3.82
C PHE A 70 -11.15 11.13 5.32
N VAL A 71 -10.23 10.42 5.96
CA VAL A 71 -9.99 10.55 7.41
C VAL A 71 -8.71 11.30 7.74
N GLY A 72 -7.94 11.69 6.72
CA GLY A 72 -6.71 12.43 6.89
C GLY A 72 -5.60 11.61 7.55
N PHE A 73 -4.57 12.31 8.01
CA PHE A 73 -3.48 11.70 8.75
C PHE A 73 -3.96 11.26 10.14
N ARG A 74 -3.59 10.04 10.55
CA ARG A 74 -3.95 9.46 11.84
C ARG A 74 -2.71 9.16 12.68
N PRO A 75 -2.81 9.25 14.03
CA PRO A 75 -1.80 8.71 14.92
C PRO A 75 -1.50 7.24 14.60
N TYR A 76 -0.25 6.81 14.81
CA TYR A 76 0.21 5.48 14.38
C TYR A 76 -0.65 4.32 14.91
N GLU A 77 -1.11 4.41 16.15
CA GLU A 77 -1.96 3.37 16.74
C GLU A 77 -3.33 3.27 16.06
N GLU A 78 -3.95 4.42 15.74
CA GLU A 78 -5.21 4.46 14.99
C GLU A 78 -5.00 3.93 13.56
N TYR A 79 -3.93 4.35 12.89
CA TYR A 79 -3.56 3.86 11.57
C TYR A 79 -3.44 2.33 11.53
N ARG A 80 -2.77 1.73 12.51
CA ARG A 80 -2.67 0.27 12.65
C ARG A 80 -4.02 -0.41 12.84
N LEU A 81 -4.91 0.19 13.63
CA LEU A 81 -6.27 -0.34 13.83
C LEU A 81 -7.06 -0.31 12.53
N LEU A 82 -6.97 0.78 11.75
CA LEU A 82 -7.63 0.91 10.45
C LEU A 82 -7.08 -0.09 9.43
N LEU A 83 -5.78 -0.33 9.39
CA LEU A 83 -5.19 -1.38 8.56
C LEU A 83 -5.74 -2.77 8.94
N ARG A 84 -5.84 -3.09 10.22
CA ARG A 84 -6.39 -4.37 10.69
C ARG A 84 -7.89 -4.53 10.41
N ALA A 85 -8.62 -3.43 10.38
CA ALA A 85 -10.04 -3.44 10.03
C ALA A 85 -10.28 -3.55 8.52
N SER A 86 -9.25 -3.37 7.71
CA SER A 86 -9.32 -3.41 6.25
C SER A 86 -9.67 -4.81 5.74
N THR A 87 -10.69 -4.90 4.88
CA THR A 87 -10.95 -6.12 4.12
C THR A 87 -9.93 -6.27 3.00
N VAL A 88 -9.66 -5.19 2.24
CA VAL A 88 -8.62 -5.12 1.21
C VAL A 88 -7.87 -3.79 1.37
N HIS A 89 -6.55 -3.82 1.40
CA HIS A 89 -5.71 -2.63 1.38
C HIS A 89 -5.07 -2.43 0.02
N VAL A 90 -5.17 -1.21 -0.52
CA VAL A 90 -4.54 -0.84 -1.79
C VAL A 90 -3.28 -0.04 -1.51
N TYR A 91 -2.14 -0.57 -1.97
CA TYR A 91 -0.85 0.09 -1.97
C TYR A 91 -0.37 0.26 -3.41
N PHE A 92 -0.42 1.47 -3.94
CA PHE A 92 -0.03 1.76 -5.31
C PHE A 92 1.18 2.69 -5.35
N THR A 93 2.15 2.37 -6.19
CA THR A 93 3.32 3.23 -6.42
C THR A 93 3.86 3.04 -7.83
N ALA A 94 4.27 4.14 -8.47
CA ALA A 94 5.14 4.08 -9.64
C ALA A 94 6.48 3.41 -9.27
N PRO A 95 7.33 3.00 -10.24
CA PRO A 95 8.67 2.51 -9.96
C PRO A 95 9.47 3.54 -9.14
N PHE A 96 9.52 3.34 -7.84
CA PHE A 96 10.13 4.23 -6.86
C PHE A 96 10.47 3.44 -5.59
N ALA A 97 11.23 4.04 -4.66
CA ALA A 97 11.54 3.40 -3.39
C ALA A 97 10.27 3.00 -2.62
N LEU A 98 10.26 1.79 -2.09
CA LEU A 98 9.16 1.29 -1.28
C LEU A 98 8.97 2.15 -0.03
N SER A 99 7.73 2.37 0.35
CA SER A 99 7.40 3.08 1.59
C SER A 99 7.17 2.12 2.75
N ALA A 100 7.34 2.61 3.96
CA ALA A 100 7.00 1.86 5.17
C ALA A 100 5.56 1.31 5.15
N GLY A 101 4.62 2.03 4.50
CA GLY A 101 3.22 1.62 4.41
C GLY A 101 3.00 0.24 3.79
N LEU A 102 3.84 -0.18 2.82
CA LEU A 102 3.78 -1.54 2.29
C LEU A 102 4.08 -2.57 3.39
N PHE A 103 5.20 -2.40 4.07
CA PHE A 103 5.65 -3.32 5.13
C PHE A 103 4.69 -3.32 6.33
N GLU A 104 4.16 -2.16 6.69
CA GLU A 104 3.19 -2.00 7.78
C GLU A 104 1.87 -2.70 7.45
N SER A 105 1.33 -2.54 6.23
CA SER A 105 0.10 -3.20 5.81
C SER A 105 0.25 -4.73 5.78
N MET A 106 1.34 -5.23 5.21
CA MET A 106 1.66 -6.67 5.24
C MET A 106 1.88 -7.18 6.66
N SER A 107 2.58 -6.43 7.52
CA SER A 107 2.79 -6.75 8.94
C SER A 107 1.47 -6.84 9.71
N CYS A 108 0.48 -6.02 9.37
CA CYS A 108 -0.87 -6.08 9.92
C CYS A 108 -1.71 -7.25 9.39
N GLY A 109 -1.23 -7.98 8.39
CA GLY A 109 -1.96 -9.08 7.74
C GLY A 109 -3.07 -8.59 6.82
N CYS A 110 -2.89 -7.42 6.19
CA CYS A 110 -3.83 -6.94 5.19
C CYS A 110 -3.87 -7.85 3.97
N LEU A 111 -5.05 -8.02 3.37
CA LEU A 111 -5.17 -8.52 2.01
C LEU A 111 -4.79 -7.40 1.06
N LEU A 112 -3.64 -7.54 0.41
CA LEU A 112 -3.00 -6.47 -0.33
C LEU A 112 -3.26 -6.55 -1.82
N VAL A 113 -3.67 -5.42 -2.44
CA VAL A 113 -3.57 -5.19 -3.88
C VAL A 113 -2.54 -4.10 -4.12
N SER A 114 -1.56 -4.36 -4.96
CA SER A 114 -0.46 -3.45 -5.23
C SER A 114 -0.17 -3.29 -6.72
N SER A 115 0.54 -2.20 -7.05
CA SER A 115 1.05 -2.00 -8.40
C SER A 115 2.12 -3.03 -8.75
N ASP A 116 2.07 -3.55 -9.97
CA ASP A 116 3.04 -4.49 -10.51
C ASP A 116 4.29 -3.75 -11.01
N THR A 117 5.11 -3.30 -10.07
CA THR A 117 6.37 -2.60 -10.33
C THR A 117 7.55 -3.38 -9.78
N GLU A 118 8.74 -3.22 -10.38
CA GLU A 118 9.93 -3.96 -10.00
C GLU A 118 10.23 -3.90 -8.49
N PRO A 119 10.24 -2.73 -7.82
CA PRO A 119 10.47 -2.68 -6.38
C PRO A 119 9.42 -3.42 -5.56
N VAL A 120 8.15 -3.40 -5.99
CA VAL A 120 7.06 -4.10 -5.28
C VAL A 120 7.22 -5.62 -5.41
N ARG A 121 7.65 -6.12 -6.57
CA ARG A 121 7.88 -7.56 -6.81
C ARG A 121 8.99 -8.16 -5.93
N GLU A 122 9.88 -7.34 -5.38
CA GLU A 122 10.88 -7.81 -4.40
C GLU A 122 10.23 -8.35 -3.13
N VAL A 123 9.07 -7.80 -2.75
CA VAL A 123 8.39 -8.11 -1.49
C VAL A 123 7.10 -8.87 -1.72
N VAL A 124 6.32 -8.48 -2.75
CA VAL A 124 4.99 -9.03 -3.03
C VAL A 124 5.05 -10.02 -4.19
N ARG A 125 4.52 -11.23 -3.95
CA ARG A 125 4.32 -12.27 -4.95
C ARG A 125 2.85 -12.43 -5.24
N HIS A 126 2.48 -12.27 -6.51
CA HIS A 126 1.08 -12.35 -6.94
C HIS A 126 0.44 -13.69 -6.58
N GLY A 127 -0.70 -13.63 -5.87
CA GLY A 127 -1.47 -14.80 -5.44
C GLY A 127 -0.91 -15.53 -4.20
N GLU A 128 0.34 -15.26 -3.79
CA GLU A 128 0.95 -15.90 -2.63
C GLU A 128 0.80 -15.06 -1.36
N ASN A 129 1.23 -13.78 -1.40
CA ASN A 129 1.22 -12.88 -0.25
C ASN A 129 0.64 -11.49 -0.56
N GLY A 130 0.02 -11.33 -1.73
CA GLY A 130 -0.66 -10.14 -2.21
C GLY A 130 -1.02 -10.30 -3.68
N PHE A 131 -1.68 -9.29 -4.23
CA PHE A 131 -2.11 -9.28 -5.63
C PHE A 131 -1.51 -8.09 -6.35
N LEU A 132 -1.05 -8.30 -7.57
CA LEU A 132 -0.38 -7.30 -8.38
C LEU A 132 -1.23 -6.99 -9.62
N CYS A 133 -1.32 -5.72 -9.98
CA CYS A 133 -1.90 -5.27 -11.24
C CYS A 133 -1.11 -4.10 -11.82
N ASP A 134 -1.25 -3.87 -13.12
CA ASP A 134 -0.58 -2.76 -13.79
C ASP A 134 -0.90 -1.41 -13.13
N PHE A 135 0.11 -0.57 -12.95
CA PHE A 135 -0.03 0.73 -12.29
C PHE A 135 -1.01 1.66 -13.02
N TRP A 136 -1.13 1.53 -14.35
CA TRP A 136 -1.99 2.37 -15.17
C TRP A 136 -3.39 1.79 -15.40
N ASP A 137 -3.59 0.51 -15.09
CA ASP A 137 -4.88 -0.16 -15.27
C ASP A 137 -5.76 -0.07 -14.01
N TYR A 138 -6.38 1.09 -13.83
CA TYR A 138 -7.33 1.30 -12.72
C TYR A 138 -8.63 0.48 -12.88
N GLY A 139 -8.95 0.01 -14.09
CA GLY A 139 -10.05 -0.92 -14.32
C GLY A 139 -9.75 -2.29 -13.72
N MET A 140 -8.56 -2.84 -14.01
CA MET A 140 -8.08 -4.09 -13.41
C MET A 140 -7.94 -3.97 -11.89
N LEU A 141 -7.50 -2.82 -11.37
CA LEU A 141 -7.47 -2.57 -9.93
C LEU A 141 -8.86 -2.73 -9.29
N ALA A 142 -9.88 -2.14 -9.93
CA ALA A 142 -11.25 -2.26 -9.44
C ALA A 142 -11.74 -3.72 -9.45
N ASP A 143 -11.49 -4.46 -10.54
CA ASP A 143 -11.92 -5.83 -10.72
C ASP A 143 -11.27 -6.79 -9.71
N ILE A 144 -9.95 -6.73 -9.57
CA ILE A 144 -9.22 -7.53 -8.57
C ILE A 144 -9.72 -7.21 -7.16
N THR A 145 -9.89 -5.92 -6.84
CA THR A 145 -10.37 -5.51 -5.51
C THR A 145 -11.77 -6.04 -5.24
N ALA A 146 -12.69 -5.95 -6.22
CA ALA A 146 -14.04 -6.46 -6.10
C ALA A 146 -14.09 -8.00 -5.95
N GLU A 147 -13.26 -8.73 -6.69
CA GLU A 147 -13.12 -10.19 -6.55
C GLU A 147 -12.62 -10.57 -5.16
N LEU A 148 -11.58 -9.89 -4.66
CA LEU A 148 -11.02 -10.16 -3.34
C LEU A 148 -11.99 -9.85 -2.20
N LEU A 149 -12.81 -8.82 -2.33
CA LEU A 149 -13.90 -8.56 -1.39
C LEU A 149 -14.91 -9.73 -1.36
N ALA A 150 -15.28 -10.26 -2.54
CA ALA A 150 -16.22 -11.38 -2.64
C ALA A 150 -15.70 -12.67 -1.98
N ARG A 151 -14.39 -12.88 -1.93
CA ARG A 151 -13.75 -14.11 -1.42
C ARG A 151 -12.87 -13.85 -0.20
N SER A 152 -13.04 -12.73 0.49
CA SER A 152 -12.15 -12.28 1.56
C SER A 152 -11.97 -13.32 2.70
N ASP A 153 -13.02 -14.10 2.99
CA ASP A 153 -12.99 -15.16 4.01
C ASP A 153 -12.04 -16.31 3.64
N ALA A 154 -11.87 -16.59 2.34
CA ALA A 154 -10.96 -17.61 1.84
C ALA A 154 -9.49 -17.14 1.76
N MET A 155 -9.21 -15.85 1.96
CA MET A 155 -7.88 -15.24 1.79
C MET A 155 -7.02 -15.28 3.05
N GLY A 156 -7.39 -16.05 4.06
CA GLY A 156 -6.60 -16.25 5.29
C GLY A 156 -5.15 -16.67 5.02
N PRO A 157 -4.89 -17.66 4.15
CA PRO A 157 -3.51 -18.08 3.82
C PRO A 157 -2.66 -16.97 3.21
N VAL A 158 -3.22 -16.15 2.29
CA VAL A 158 -2.51 -15.02 1.66
C VAL A 158 -2.14 -13.96 2.69
N ARG A 159 -3.06 -13.61 3.60
CA ARG A 159 -2.82 -12.66 4.69
C ARG A 159 -1.73 -13.16 5.64
N ALA A 160 -1.76 -14.44 5.97
CA ALA A 160 -0.75 -15.07 6.81
C ALA A 160 0.63 -15.07 6.14
N ALA A 161 0.71 -15.40 4.85
CA ALA A 161 1.94 -15.38 4.08
C ALA A 161 2.51 -13.95 3.96
N ALA A 162 1.65 -12.93 3.75
CA ALA A 162 2.07 -11.53 3.75
C ALA A 162 2.77 -11.15 5.07
N ARG A 163 2.12 -11.44 6.20
CA ARG A 163 2.69 -11.16 7.52
C ARG A 163 3.97 -11.95 7.78
N GLN A 164 3.99 -13.24 7.45
CA GLN A 164 5.15 -14.11 7.64
C GLN A 164 6.37 -13.56 6.89
N ARG A 165 6.22 -13.15 5.64
CA ARG A 165 7.29 -12.53 4.84
C ARG A 165 7.95 -11.37 5.58
N ILE A 166 7.15 -10.47 6.17
CA ILE A 166 7.69 -9.31 6.90
C ILE A 166 8.36 -9.73 8.21
N VAL A 167 7.76 -10.66 8.96
CA VAL A 167 8.33 -11.12 10.23
C VAL A 167 9.64 -11.86 10.02
N GLU A 168 9.79 -12.63 8.97
CA GLU A 168 10.99 -13.42 8.73
C GLU A 168 12.13 -12.61 8.10
N GLU A 169 11.80 -11.72 7.15
CA GLU A 169 12.85 -11.09 6.33
C GLU A 169 13.05 -9.59 6.60
N TYR A 170 12.00 -8.86 7.00
CA TYR A 170 12.04 -7.40 7.09
C TYR A 170 11.92 -6.84 8.51
N ASN A 171 11.89 -7.67 9.55
CA ASN A 171 11.86 -7.17 10.91
C ASN A 171 13.23 -6.61 11.36
N LEU A 172 13.21 -5.72 12.33
CA LEU A 172 14.42 -5.05 12.81
C LEU A 172 15.47 -6.00 13.38
N LYS A 173 15.05 -7.12 14.00
CA LYS A 173 15.99 -8.12 14.56
C LYS A 173 16.81 -8.81 13.47
N VAL A 174 16.26 -8.90 12.25
CA VAL A 174 16.95 -9.46 11.07
C VAL A 174 17.73 -8.37 10.33
N GLN A 175 17.12 -7.21 10.13
CA GLN A 175 17.68 -6.18 9.28
C GLN A 175 18.80 -5.36 9.94
N ILE A 176 18.72 -5.06 11.24
CA ILE A 176 19.76 -4.28 11.93
C ILE A 176 21.11 -4.99 11.87
N PRO A 177 21.26 -6.29 12.21
CA PRO A 177 22.55 -6.99 12.06
C PRO A 177 23.08 -6.98 10.63
N ARG A 178 22.22 -7.16 9.62
CA ARG A 178 22.61 -7.11 8.20
C ARG A 178 23.17 -5.75 7.80
N HIS A 179 22.49 -4.67 8.16
CA HIS A 179 22.94 -3.30 7.88
C HIS A 179 24.25 -2.97 8.62
N LEU A 180 24.35 -3.37 9.89
CA LEU A 180 25.56 -3.15 10.68
C LEU A 180 26.76 -3.86 10.06
N ASN A 181 26.60 -5.13 9.66
CA ASN A 181 27.67 -5.89 9.01
C ASN A 181 28.09 -5.26 7.67
N LEU A 182 27.15 -4.77 6.87
CA LEU A 182 27.44 -4.06 5.62
C LEU A 182 28.28 -2.79 5.89
N LEU A 183 27.87 -1.98 6.86
CA LEU A 183 28.58 -0.76 7.22
C LEU A 183 29.99 -1.05 7.76
N LEU A 184 30.14 -2.06 8.61
CA LEU A 184 31.44 -2.46 9.16
C LEU A 184 32.37 -2.99 8.07
N SER A 185 31.86 -3.79 7.14
CA SER A 185 32.64 -4.26 5.97
C SER A 185 33.10 -3.10 5.11
N ALA A 186 32.20 -2.21 4.72
CA ALA A 186 32.52 -1.03 3.92
C ALA A 186 33.57 -0.13 4.61
N TYR A 187 33.45 0.05 5.93
CA TYR A 187 34.42 0.81 6.71
C TYR A 187 35.80 0.12 6.74
N ALA A 188 35.82 -1.19 6.92
CA ALA A 188 37.09 -1.96 6.91
C ALA A 188 37.82 -1.86 5.56
N ASP A 189 37.06 -1.95 4.45
CA ASP A 189 37.62 -1.83 3.09
C ASP A 189 38.12 -0.42 2.81
N TRP A 190 37.37 0.61 3.21
CA TRP A 190 37.81 2.00 3.11
C TRP A 190 39.10 2.24 3.92
N LYS A 191 39.18 1.68 5.14
CA LYS A 191 40.39 1.81 5.98
C LYS A 191 41.61 1.16 5.34
N LYS A 192 41.50 -0.04 4.78
CA LYS A 192 42.55 -0.71 4.04
C LYS A 192 43.05 0.14 2.85
N ALA A 193 42.12 0.64 2.02
CA ALA A 193 42.48 1.44 0.85
C ALA A 193 43.22 2.71 1.18
N ARG A 194 42.99 3.31 2.36
CA ARG A 194 43.62 4.55 2.79
C ARG A 194 45.04 4.38 3.33
N TRP A 195 45.45 3.17 3.72
CA TRP A 195 46.77 2.88 4.28
C TRP A 195 47.68 2.11 3.32
N THR A 196 47.23 1.83 2.12
CA THR A 196 47.98 1.17 1.03
C THR A 196 48.44 2.15 -0.05
N SER A 197 48.15 3.44 0.10
CA SER A 197 48.66 4.57 -0.71
C SER A 197 49.64 5.41 0.10
#